data_4ff16b88533b5d48744db58d1161591f
#
_entry.id   4ff16b88533b5d48744db58d1161591f
#
_cell.length_a   1.000
_cell.length_b   1.000
_cell.length_c   1.000
_cell.angle_alpha   90.00
_cell.angle_beta   90.00
_cell.angle_gamma   90.00
#
_symmetry.space_group_name_H-M   'P 1'
#
loop_
_entity.id
_entity.type
_entity.pdbx_description
1 polymer ?
#
loop_
_entity_poly.entity_id
_entity_poly.type
_entity_poly.pdbx_seq_one_letter_code
_entity_poly.pdbx_strand_id
1 'polypeptide(L)'
;ATNKKVTWKSSDTSVATVNASGKVTAQATGTVVVVVITEDGAEVATCTVTCGDGAVEPEIPVTDVALNKSTLSLIEGQSESLQVIITPDDATNKKVAWVSNDESVAMVDVNGKVTALKAGSTTIVAVTEDGAMTASCKVTVEPAALLKGTRTILAYIAADNTLASFASLDLAEMKAGMAKVQDSNVHFLVYIDDGKSPRLLELKNEKGAVVETVVETYGSRNSVGVSETQEVFAKVFSNSKYQADSYGLVYWSHGDGWLPYPLRAGTRWVGQDKGNGDNRMNISEFVEILKSAPHFDFILFDACFMQAVEVAYELRDYTDYCIGSPTEIPGPGASYDAVVPAMFSAENAAVNIAKAYYEPYAAKYDEGNGLSNSNWTAGASVCALRTDKLVDLARITKQVLPGSVDNAQLRSLI
;
A
#
# COMPACT_ATOMS: atom_id res chain seq x y z
N ALA A 1 57.23 -15.86 -29.96
CA ALA A 1 58.10 -16.16 -28.81
C ALA A 1 59.01 -17.32 -29.17
N THR A 2 60.29 -17.16 -28.99
CA THR A 2 61.32 -18.18 -29.28
C THR A 2 61.42 -19.25 -28.18
N ASN A 3 61.04 -18.90 -26.95
CA ASN A 3 60.91 -19.83 -25.82
C ASN A 3 59.46 -19.98 -25.45
N LYS A 4 58.93 -21.21 -25.51
CA LYS A 4 57.52 -21.55 -25.14
C LYS A 4 57.46 -22.40 -23.86
N LYS A 5 58.57 -22.50 -23.11
CA LYS A 5 58.60 -23.28 -21.89
C LYS A 5 57.91 -22.54 -20.77
N VAL A 6 57.14 -23.29 -19.99
CA VAL A 6 56.38 -22.79 -18.84
C VAL A 6 56.58 -23.71 -17.64
N THR A 7 56.44 -23.11 -16.44
CA THR A 7 56.42 -23.84 -15.18
C THR A 7 55.03 -23.77 -14.56
N TRP A 8 54.50 -24.90 -14.14
CA TRP A 8 53.22 -25.04 -13.49
C TRP A 8 53.39 -25.25 -11.97
N LYS A 9 52.55 -24.59 -11.17
CA LYS A 9 52.51 -24.77 -9.71
C LYS A 9 51.07 -24.79 -9.22
N SER A 10 50.81 -25.63 -8.23
CA SER A 10 49.56 -25.59 -7.45
C SER A 10 49.82 -24.87 -6.13
N SER A 11 48.86 -24.07 -5.65
CA SER A 11 48.93 -23.41 -4.36
C SER A 11 48.81 -24.41 -3.19
N ASP A 12 48.16 -25.58 -3.45
CA ASP A 12 48.05 -26.66 -2.46
C ASP A 12 48.02 -28.01 -3.20
N THR A 13 49.14 -28.73 -3.12
CA THR A 13 49.29 -30.04 -3.75
C THR A 13 48.55 -31.18 -3.01
N SER A 14 48.07 -30.95 -1.79
CA SER A 14 47.22 -31.88 -1.09
C SER A 14 45.78 -31.91 -1.64
N VAL A 15 45.33 -30.79 -2.21
CA VAL A 15 44.01 -30.66 -2.83
C VAL A 15 44.04 -30.98 -4.31
N ALA A 16 45.02 -30.45 -5.09
CA ALA A 16 45.24 -30.84 -6.45
C ALA A 16 46.67 -30.63 -6.86
N THR A 17 47.22 -31.60 -7.67
CA THR A 17 48.52 -31.50 -8.29
C THR A 17 48.42 -31.08 -9.75
N VAL A 18 49.47 -30.44 -10.26
CA VAL A 18 49.61 -30.14 -11.69
C VAL A 18 50.94 -30.63 -12.19
N ASN A 19 50.98 -31.28 -13.36
CA ASN A 19 52.21 -31.78 -13.97
C ASN A 19 52.83 -30.77 -14.96
N ALA A 20 53.99 -31.08 -15.48
CA ALA A 20 54.72 -30.19 -16.41
C ALA A 20 53.97 -29.94 -17.74
N SER A 21 52.99 -30.75 -18.10
CA SER A 21 52.12 -30.52 -19.27
C SER A 21 50.83 -29.74 -18.96
N GLY A 22 50.63 -29.28 -17.71
CA GLY A 22 49.44 -28.56 -17.27
C GLY A 22 48.24 -29.44 -16.93
N LYS A 23 48.43 -30.77 -16.85
CA LYS A 23 47.36 -31.67 -16.44
C LYS A 23 47.16 -31.56 -14.92
N VAL A 24 45.97 -31.14 -14.52
CA VAL A 24 45.55 -31.05 -13.10
C VAL A 24 44.94 -32.38 -12.68
N THR A 25 45.32 -32.87 -11.48
CA THR A 25 44.76 -34.08 -10.86
C THR A 25 44.28 -33.73 -9.45
N ALA A 26 42.99 -33.92 -9.17
CA ALA A 26 42.40 -33.78 -7.88
C ALA A 26 42.94 -34.86 -6.90
N GLN A 27 43.22 -34.47 -5.66
CA GLN A 27 43.72 -35.32 -4.59
C GLN A 27 42.73 -35.37 -3.41
N ALA A 28 42.14 -34.25 -3.09
CA ALA A 28 41.14 -34.10 -2.03
C ALA A 28 40.16 -32.98 -2.38
N THR A 29 39.03 -32.93 -1.67
CA THR A 29 38.06 -31.82 -1.80
C THR A 29 38.69 -30.51 -1.31
N GLY A 30 38.45 -29.43 -2.05
CA GLY A 30 38.95 -28.07 -1.73
C GLY A 30 39.12 -27.22 -2.97
N THR A 31 39.59 -26.01 -2.78
CA THR A 31 39.84 -25.06 -3.88
C THR A 31 41.28 -24.63 -3.86
N VAL A 32 41.95 -24.71 -5.01
CA VAL A 32 43.35 -24.31 -5.23
C VAL A 32 43.49 -23.39 -6.42
N VAL A 33 44.56 -22.60 -6.44
CA VAL A 33 44.96 -21.81 -7.59
C VAL A 33 46.12 -22.53 -8.29
N VAL A 34 45.93 -22.86 -9.55
CA VAL A 34 47.01 -23.34 -10.41
C VAL A 34 47.60 -22.15 -11.17
N VAL A 35 48.90 -22.00 -11.09
CA VAL A 35 49.65 -20.91 -11.69
C VAL A 35 50.56 -21.46 -12.81
N VAL A 36 50.59 -20.80 -13.94
CA VAL A 36 51.56 -21.04 -15.01
C VAL A 36 52.43 -19.79 -15.19
N ILE A 37 53.76 -19.99 -15.29
CA ILE A 37 54.73 -18.93 -15.41
C ILE A 37 55.60 -19.25 -16.60
N THR A 38 55.85 -18.27 -17.50
CA THR A 38 56.83 -18.43 -18.57
C THR A 38 58.25 -18.51 -18.03
N GLU A 39 59.16 -19.27 -18.66
CA GLU A 39 60.54 -19.40 -18.18
C GLU A 39 61.32 -18.08 -18.25
N ASP A 40 60.93 -17.16 -19.10
CA ASP A 40 61.49 -15.82 -19.15
C ASP A 40 60.94 -14.91 -18.02
N GLY A 41 60.00 -15.43 -17.21
CA GLY A 41 59.48 -14.77 -16.02
C GLY A 41 58.57 -13.56 -16.29
N ALA A 42 58.25 -13.31 -17.58
CA ALA A 42 57.54 -12.09 -17.95
C ALA A 42 56.01 -12.19 -17.78
N GLU A 43 55.45 -13.41 -17.97
CA GLU A 43 53.99 -13.59 -17.96
C GLU A 43 53.53 -14.66 -16.94
N VAL A 44 52.47 -14.37 -16.24
CA VAL A 44 51.82 -15.24 -15.26
C VAL A 44 50.35 -15.33 -15.57
N ALA A 45 49.82 -16.54 -15.60
CA ALA A 45 48.37 -16.78 -15.66
C ALA A 45 47.94 -17.72 -14.52
N THR A 46 46.73 -17.53 -14.05
CA THR A 46 46.16 -18.32 -12.93
C THR A 46 44.81 -18.93 -13.30
N CYS A 47 44.54 -20.08 -12.73
CA CYS A 47 43.25 -20.77 -12.85
C CYS A 47 42.84 -21.26 -11.46
N THR A 48 41.65 -20.89 -11.01
CA THR A 48 41.06 -21.46 -9.80
C THR A 48 40.46 -22.82 -10.12
N VAL A 49 40.88 -23.84 -9.39
CA VAL A 49 40.42 -25.23 -9.54
C VAL A 49 39.71 -25.65 -8.26
N THR A 50 38.43 -26.01 -8.36
CA THR A 50 37.68 -26.58 -7.26
C THR A 50 37.59 -28.10 -7.44
N CYS A 51 38.11 -28.82 -6.46
CA CYS A 51 38.02 -30.26 -6.39
C CYS A 51 36.89 -30.64 -5.45
N GLY A 52 35.79 -31.18 -5.99
CA GLY A 52 34.70 -31.78 -5.23
C GLY A 52 34.87 -33.28 -5.08
N ASP A 53 34.06 -33.88 -4.29
CA ASP A 53 34.01 -35.35 -4.05
C ASP A 53 33.47 -36.13 -5.25
N GLY A 54 33.20 -35.45 -6.36
CA GLY A 54 32.72 -36.07 -7.61
C GLY A 54 31.25 -36.50 -7.57
N ALA A 55 30.57 -36.29 -6.46
CA ALA A 55 29.12 -36.39 -6.42
C ALA A 55 28.51 -35.14 -7.03
N VAL A 56 28.29 -35.15 -8.34
CA VAL A 56 27.24 -34.33 -8.93
C VAL A 56 25.97 -34.96 -8.36
N GLU A 57 25.32 -34.30 -7.39
CA GLU A 57 23.96 -34.66 -7.01
C GLU A 57 23.14 -34.78 -8.31
N PRO A 58 22.49 -35.90 -8.57
CA PRO A 58 21.70 -36.06 -9.78
C PRO A 58 20.65 -34.97 -9.82
N GLU A 59 20.65 -34.16 -10.86
CA GLU A 59 19.58 -33.19 -11.07
C GLU A 59 18.25 -33.93 -11.15
N ILE A 60 17.32 -33.53 -10.31
CA ILE A 60 15.94 -34.02 -10.31
C ILE A 60 15.17 -33.06 -11.23
N PRO A 61 14.82 -33.49 -12.45
CA PRO A 61 14.17 -32.62 -13.41
C PRO A 61 12.72 -32.37 -13.03
N VAL A 62 12.17 -31.23 -13.48
CA VAL A 62 10.73 -30.98 -13.44
C VAL A 62 10.02 -31.96 -14.39
N THR A 63 9.03 -32.66 -13.90
CA THR A 63 8.23 -33.62 -14.70
C THR A 63 6.82 -33.11 -14.99
N ASP A 64 6.34 -32.14 -14.21
CA ASP A 64 5.03 -31.49 -14.42
C ASP A 64 4.99 -30.11 -13.75
N VAL A 65 4.17 -29.21 -14.30
CA VAL A 65 3.88 -27.88 -13.75
C VAL A 65 2.39 -27.59 -13.83
N ALA A 66 1.82 -27.11 -12.74
CA ALA A 66 0.42 -26.69 -12.65
C ALA A 66 0.29 -25.34 -11.96
N LEU A 67 -0.84 -24.68 -12.13
CA LEU A 67 -1.23 -23.49 -11.36
C LEU A 67 -2.35 -23.85 -10.38
N ASN A 68 -2.39 -23.15 -9.23
CA ASN A 68 -3.45 -23.30 -8.24
C ASN A 68 -4.85 -22.92 -8.79
N LYS A 69 -4.89 -22.18 -9.92
CA LYS A 69 -6.13 -21.80 -10.64
C LYS A 69 -5.92 -21.91 -12.15
N SER A 70 -6.89 -22.50 -12.84
CA SER A 70 -6.95 -22.53 -14.31
C SER A 70 -7.74 -21.37 -14.91
N THR A 71 -8.56 -20.70 -14.08
CA THR A 71 -9.31 -19.50 -14.42
C THR A 71 -9.26 -18.49 -13.28
N LEU A 72 -9.25 -17.21 -13.63
CA LEU A 72 -9.25 -16.11 -12.69
C LEU A 72 -10.14 -14.98 -13.24
N SER A 73 -11.08 -14.51 -12.42
CA SER A 73 -11.90 -13.33 -12.75
C SER A 73 -11.55 -12.20 -11.82
N LEU A 74 -11.20 -11.05 -12.39
CA LEU A 74 -10.85 -9.82 -11.68
C LEU A 74 -11.68 -8.67 -12.22
N ILE A 75 -11.89 -7.64 -11.42
CA ILE A 75 -12.41 -6.34 -11.87
C ILE A 75 -11.20 -5.46 -12.20
N GLU A 76 -11.34 -4.52 -13.14
CA GLU A 76 -10.30 -3.52 -13.45
C GLU A 76 -9.71 -2.90 -12.16
N GLY A 77 -8.38 -2.86 -12.06
CA GLY A 77 -7.64 -2.37 -10.91
C GLY A 77 -7.40 -3.40 -9.78
N GLN A 78 -8.03 -4.57 -9.83
CA GLN A 78 -7.79 -5.64 -8.85
C GLN A 78 -6.54 -6.44 -9.18
N SER A 79 -5.98 -7.08 -8.15
CA SER A 79 -4.83 -7.98 -8.29
C SER A 79 -5.04 -9.24 -7.48
N GLU A 80 -4.50 -10.37 -7.98
CA GLU A 80 -4.47 -11.65 -7.27
C GLU A 80 -3.22 -12.44 -7.67
N SER A 81 -2.66 -13.22 -6.72
CA SER A 81 -1.47 -14.03 -6.97
C SER A 81 -1.82 -15.45 -7.38
N LEU A 82 -1.26 -15.90 -8.50
CA LEU A 82 -1.22 -17.29 -8.91
C LEU A 82 -0.05 -17.98 -8.24
N GLN A 83 -0.23 -19.25 -7.87
CA GLN A 83 0.82 -20.09 -7.31
C GLN A 83 1.15 -21.23 -8.26
N VAL A 84 2.45 -21.46 -8.46
CA VAL A 84 2.94 -22.57 -9.27
C VAL A 84 3.11 -23.80 -8.38
N ILE A 85 2.68 -24.95 -8.89
CA ILE A 85 2.86 -26.28 -8.32
C ILE A 85 3.79 -27.04 -9.25
N ILE A 86 4.97 -27.39 -8.77
CA ILE A 86 6.00 -28.11 -9.52
C ILE A 86 6.07 -29.55 -9.03
N THR A 87 6.18 -30.48 -9.93
CA THR A 87 6.33 -31.90 -9.65
C THR A 87 7.62 -32.43 -10.29
N PRO A 88 8.45 -33.18 -9.57
CA PRO A 88 8.35 -33.47 -8.14
C PRO A 88 8.68 -32.23 -7.28
N ASP A 89 8.27 -32.26 -6.01
CA ASP A 89 8.47 -31.15 -5.09
C ASP A 89 9.93 -30.94 -4.64
N ASP A 90 10.80 -31.91 -4.90
CA ASP A 90 12.23 -31.88 -4.70
C ASP A 90 13.03 -31.61 -6.00
N ALA A 91 12.35 -31.19 -7.08
CA ALA A 91 13.02 -30.78 -8.33
C ALA A 91 14.12 -29.74 -8.06
N THR A 92 15.29 -29.95 -8.70
CA THR A 92 16.51 -29.17 -8.42
C THR A 92 16.38 -27.70 -8.87
N ASN A 93 15.73 -27.45 -10.00
CA ASN A 93 15.45 -26.09 -10.50
C ASN A 93 13.95 -25.84 -10.61
N LYS A 94 13.40 -25.08 -9.66
CA LYS A 94 11.96 -24.70 -9.61
C LYS A 94 11.67 -23.32 -10.14
N LYS A 95 12.62 -22.67 -10.79
CA LYS A 95 12.43 -21.33 -11.31
C LYS A 95 11.43 -21.33 -12.47
N VAL A 96 10.57 -20.31 -12.46
CA VAL A 96 9.57 -20.07 -13.49
C VAL A 96 9.63 -18.65 -13.99
N ALA A 97 9.34 -18.49 -15.27
CA ALA A 97 9.07 -17.21 -15.89
C ALA A 97 7.56 -17.06 -16.09
N TRP A 98 7.05 -15.85 -15.93
CA TRP A 98 5.66 -15.52 -16.12
C TRP A 98 5.46 -14.66 -17.36
N VAL A 99 4.43 -14.93 -18.12
CA VAL A 99 4.10 -14.20 -19.36
C VAL A 99 2.59 -13.96 -19.42
N SER A 100 2.20 -12.74 -19.78
CA SER A 100 0.83 -12.44 -20.19
C SER A 100 0.75 -12.41 -21.72
N ASN A 101 -0.28 -13.03 -22.27
CA ASN A 101 -0.52 -12.98 -23.72
C ASN A 101 -1.02 -11.61 -24.21
N ASP A 102 -1.60 -10.83 -23.29
CA ASP A 102 -2.02 -9.44 -23.53
C ASP A 102 -1.85 -8.61 -22.25
N GLU A 103 -0.72 -7.93 -22.15
CA GLU A 103 -0.37 -7.07 -21.03
C GLU A 103 -1.28 -5.83 -20.91
N SER A 104 -1.98 -5.46 -21.99
CA SER A 104 -2.95 -4.36 -21.93
C SER A 104 -4.23 -4.73 -21.18
N VAL A 105 -4.56 -6.01 -21.08
CA VAL A 105 -5.69 -6.55 -20.33
C VAL A 105 -5.28 -6.87 -18.89
N ALA A 106 -4.22 -7.66 -18.70
CA ALA A 106 -3.68 -7.95 -17.38
C ALA A 106 -2.17 -8.21 -17.46
N MET A 107 -1.43 -7.66 -16.51
CA MET A 107 0.01 -7.91 -16.32
C MET A 107 0.22 -8.97 -15.25
N VAL A 108 1.39 -9.62 -15.29
CA VAL A 108 1.87 -10.52 -14.24
C VAL A 108 3.31 -10.18 -13.89
N ASP A 109 3.61 -10.15 -12.58
CA ASP A 109 4.97 -9.93 -12.11
C ASP A 109 5.76 -11.24 -11.92
N VAL A 110 7.03 -11.11 -11.54
CA VAL A 110 7.94 -12.25 -11.33
C VAL A 110 7.50 -13.20 -10.21
N ASN A 111 6.61 -12.76 -9.33
CA ASN A 111 6.07 -13.55 -8.22
C ASN A 111 4.70 -14.16 -8.53
N GLY A 112 4.20 -14.00 -9.76
CA GLY A 112 2.90 -14.50 -10.18
C GLY A 112 1.71 -13.62 -9.77
N LYS A 113 1.94 -12.37 -9.31
CA LYS A 113 0.85 -11.42 -9.02
C LYS A 113 0.29 -10.89 -10.34
N VAL A 114 -0.96 -11.23 -10.62
CA VAL A 114 -1.72 -10.76 -11.76
C VAL A 114 -2.41 -9.45 -11.39
N THR A 115 -2.27 -8.43 -12.22
CA THR A 115 -2.95 -7.13 -12.07
C THR A 115 -3.83 -6.88 -13.28
N ALA A 116 -5.13 -6.70 -13.03
CA ALA A 116 -6.13 -6.39 -14.04
C ALA A 116 -6.05 -4.91 -14.45
N LEU A 117 -5.86 -4.61 -15.74
CA LEU A 117 -5.68 -3.25 -16.24
C LEU A 117 -6.89 -2.75 -17.03
N LYS A 118 -7.50 -3.61 -17.86
CA LYS A 118 -8.59 -3.23 -18.74
C LYS A 118 -9.51 -4.41 -18.98
N ALA A 119 -10.82 -4.15 -19.07
CA ALA A 119 -11.82 -5.17 -19.38
C ALA A 119 -11.48 -5.95 -20.65
N GLY A 120 -11.56 -7.27 -20.55
CA GLY A 120 -11.18 -8.18 -21.63
C GLY A 120 -10.81 -9.57 -21.10
N SER A 121 -10.14 -10.36 -21.92
CA SER A 121 -9.63 -11.67 -21.51
C SER A 121 -8.22 -11.88 -22.04
N THR A 122 -7.36 -12.39 -21.20
CA THR A 122 -5.99 -12.79 -21.54
C THR A 122 -5.65 -14.15 -20.93
N THR A 123 -4.49 -14.69 -21.22
CA THR A 123 -3.97 -15.91 -20.61
C THR A 123 -2.63 -15.59 -19.96
N ILE A 124 -2.50 -15.91 -18.69
CA ILE A 124 -1.22 -15.87 -17.98
C ILE A 124 -0.61 -17.27 -18.06
N VAL A 125 0.67 -17.34 -18.40
CA VAL A 125 1.42 -18.57 -18.57
C VAL A 125 2.64 -18.56 -17.65
N ALA A 126 2.82 -19.62 -16.89
CA ALA A 126 4.06 -19.92 -16.18
C ALA A 126 4.87 -20.91 -17.03
N VAL A 127 6.17 -20.64 -17.19
CA VAL A 127 7.10 -21.47 -17.96
C VAL A 127 8.26 -21.85 -17.05
N THR A 128 8.53 -23.14 -16.86
CA THR A 128 9.69 -23.60 -16.07
C THR A 128 10.98 -23.36 -16.83
N GLU A 129 12.06 -22.93 -16.14
CA GLU A 129 13.41 -22.86 -16.73
C GLU A 129 13.92 -24.28 -17.07
N ASP A 130 13.58 -25.26 -16.24
CA ASP A 130 13.89 -26.64 -16.47
C ASP A 130 12.80 -27.29 -17.34
N GLY A 131 13.18 -27.76 -18.52
CA GLY A 131 12.30 -28.49 -19.44
C GLY A 131 11.28 -27.64 -20.21
N ALA A 132 11.23 -26.33 -19.99
CA ALA A 132 10.28 -25.39 -20.65
C ALA A 132 8.81 -25.85 -20.59
N MET A 133 8.42 -26.51 -19.50
CA MET A 133 7.03 -26.93 -19.25
C MET A 133 6.16 -25.71 -18.95
N THR A 134 4.88 -25.78 -19.34
CA THR A 134 3.97 -24.62 -19.23
C THR A 134 2.70 -24.98 -18.49
N ALA A 135 2.25 -24.05 -17.66
CA ALA A 135 0.90 -24.05 -17.07
C ALA A 135 0.23 -22.71 -17.34
N SER A 136 -1.06 -22.72 -17.56
CA SER A 136 -1.79 -21.51 -17.94
C SER A 136 -3.03 -21.26 -17.10
N CYS A 137 -3.35 -19.98 -16.91
CA CYS A 137 -4.57 -19.50 -16.27
C CYS A 137 -5.27 -18.51 -17.23
N LYS A 138 -6.54 -18.78 -17.56
CA LYS A 138 -7.35 -17.81 -18.29
C LYS A 138 -7.81 -16.71 -17.33
N VAL A 139 -7.43 -15.48 -17.62
CA VAL A 139 -7.84 -14.30 -16.85
C VAL A 139 -8.95 -13.57 -17.62
N THR A 140 -10.06 -13.33 -16.95
CA THR A 140 -11.13 -12.47 -17.43
C THR A 140 -11.16 -11.23 -16.54
N VAL A 141 -11.05 -10.07 -17.17
CA VAL A 141 -11.17 -8.77 -16.50
C VAL A 141 -12.53 -8.19 -16.82
N GLU A 142 -13.35 -8.05 -15.79
CA GLU A 142 -14.63 -7.36 -15.87
C GLU A 142 -14.41 -5.85 -15.76
N PRO A 143 -15.20 -5.01 -16.45
CA PRO A 143 -15.12 -3.58 -16.25
C PRO A 143 -15.47 -3.23 -14.80
N ALA A 144 -14.86 -2.17 -14.28
CA ALA A 144 -15.26 -1.62 -12.99
C ALA A 144 -16.75 -1.25 -13.05
N ALA A 145 -17.54 -1.76 -12.11
CA ALA A 145 -18.96 -1.43 -12.06
C ALA A 145 -19.11 0.09 -11.82
N LEU A 146 -19.88 0.75 -12.65
CA LEU A 146 -20.24 2.14 -12.43
C LEU A 146 -21.17 2.24 -11.21
N LEU A 147 -21.07 3.36 -10.49
CA LEU A 147 -21.96 3.65 -9.38
C LEU A 147 -23.42 3.56 -9.83
N LYS A 148 -24.25 2.88 -9.05
CA LYS A 148 -25.71 2.82 -9.28
C LYS A 148 -26.43 4.09 -8.80
N GLY A 149 -25.84 5.23 -8.95
CA GLY A 149 -26.34 6.50 -8.46
C GLY A 149 -25.24 7.54 -8.47
N THR A 150 -25.47 8.62 -7.78
CA THR A 150 -24.50 9.70 -7.61
C THR A 150 -23.72 9.54 -6.31
N ARG A 151 -22.46 9.93 -6.28
CA ARG A 151 -21.63 9.99 -5.05
C ARG A 151 -20.93 11.33 -4.91
N THR A 152 -21.04 11.90 -3.73
CA THR A 152 -20.32 13.12 -3.35
C THR A 152 -19.33 12.80 -2.25
N ILE A 153 -18.07 13.18 -2.45
CA ILE A 153 -17.00 13.02 -1.47
C ILE A 153 -16.41 14.38 -1.15
N LEU A 154 -16.24 14.65 0.14
CA LEU A 154 -15.49 15.79 0.64
C LEU A 154 -14.17 15.30 1.24
N ALA A 155 -13.04 15.76 0.70
CA ALA A 155 -11.75 15.70 1.38
C ALA A 155 -11.56 17.02 2.14
N TYR A 156 -11.54 16.95 3.47
CA TYR A 156 -11.33 18.07 4.36
C TYR A 156 -9.89 18.06 4.87
N ILE A 157 -9.05 18.96 4.34
CA ILE A 157 -7.61 19.03 4.63
C ILE A 157 -7.34 20.21 5.54
N ALA A 158 -7.21 19.96 6.84
CA ALA A 158 -6.83 20.94 7.85
C ALA A 158 -5.32 20.87 8.08
N ALA A 159 -4.57 21.65 7.29
CA ALA A 159 -3.12 21.57 7.18
C ALA A 159 -2.39 22.89 7.56
N ASP A 160 -3.05 23.84 8.19
CA ASP A 160 -2.34 25.01 8.76
C ASP A 160 -1.56 24.60 10.02
N ASN A 161 -0.59 23.70 9.79
CA ASN A 161 0.26 23.07 10.80
C ASN A 161 1.56 22.54 10.17
N THR A 162 2.27 21.65 10.86
CA THR A 162 3.56 21.08 10.38
C THR A 162 3.41 20.18 9.14
N LEU A 163 2.19 19.82 8.72
CA LEU A 163 1.93 19.00 7.55
C LEU A 163 1.61 19.82 6.29
N ALA A 164 1.64 21.15 6.35
CA ALA A 164 1.26 22.04 5.22
C ALA A 164 1.98 21.72 3.90
N SER A 165 3.23 21.26 3.97
CA SER A 165 3.99 20.90 2.77
C SER A 165 3.47 19.62 2.09
N PHE A 166 2.87 18.69 2.82
CA PHE A 166 2.28 17.47 2.28
C PHE A 166 0.93 17.73 1.63
N ALA A 167 0.12 18.66 2.17
CA ALA A 167 -1.20 18.97 1.65
C ALA A 167 -1.20 19.36 0.15
N SER A 168 -0.16 20.05 -0.31
CA SER A 168 -0.01 20.40 -1.74
C SER A 168 0.35 19.22 -2.62
N LEU A 169 1.12 18.25 -2.09
CA LEU A 169 1.46 17.01 -2.77
C LEU A 169 0.23 16.12 -2.89
N ASP A 170 -0.50 15.97 -1.79
CA ASP A 170 -1.72 15.17 -1.74
C ASP A 170 -2.81 15.72 -2.66
N LEU A 171 -2.94 17.05 -2.76
CA LEU A 171 -3.84 17.66 -3.75
C LEU A 171 -3.43 17.32 -5.19
N ALA A 172 -2.14 17.26 -5.48
CA ALA A 172 -1.66 16.82 -6.81
C ALA A 172 -1.95 15.34 -7.06
N GLU A 173 -1.77 14.48 -6.06
CA GLU A 173 -2.14 13.07 -6.13
C GLU A 173 -3.66 12.87 -6.24
N MET A 174 -4.47 13.64 -5.52
CA MET A 174 -5.94 13.65 -5.67
C MET A 174 -6.37 13.96 -7.10
N LYS A 175 -5.72 14.92 -7.76
CA LYS A 175 -5.95 15.20 -9.19
C LYS A 175 -5.55 14.01 -10.06
N ALA A 176 -4.38 13.42 -9.82
CA ALA A 176 -3.93 12.24 -10.56
C ALA A 176 -4.88 11.04 -10.38
N GLY A 177 -5.42 10.86 -9.17
CA GLY A 177 -6.43 9.85 -8.88
C GLY A 177 -7.76 10.16 -9.57
N MET A 178 -8.22 11.41 -9.53
CA MET A 178 -9.46 11.81 -10.18
C MET A 178 -9.41 11.66 -11.70
N ALA A 179 -8.24 11.81 -12.33
CA ALA A 179 -8.04 11.54 -13.75
C ALA A 179 -8.37 10.08 -14.15
N LYS A 180 -8.29 9.14 -13.20
CA LYS A 180 -8.60 7.72 -13.39
C LYS A 180 -10.09 7.40 -13.20
N VAL A 181 -10.87 8.31 -12.58
CA VAL A 181 -12.31 8.11 -12.32
C VAL A 181 -13.09 8.41 -13.60
N GLN A 182 -13.70 7.40 -14.19
CA GLN A 182 -14.43 7.50 -15.46
C GLN A 182 -15.93 7.84 -15.28
N ASP A 183 -16.45 7.78 -14.04
CA ASP A 183 -17.86 7.99 -13.76
C ASP A 183 -18.18 9.50 -13.77
N SER A 184 -19.23 9.87 -14.51
CA SER A 184 -19.72 11.25 -14.58
C SER A 184 -20.67 11.62 -13.43
N ASN A 185 -21.12 10.61 -12.65
CA ASN A 185 -22.11 10.77 -11.57
C ASN A 185 -21.40 11.00 -10.21
N VAL A 186 -20.25 11.66 -10.23
CA VAL A 186 -19.43 11.86 -9.03
C VAL A 186 -19.09 13.33 -8.84
N HIS A 187 -19.04 13.73 -7.57
CA HIS A 187 -18.54 15.03 -7.13
C HIS A 187 -17.40 14.81 -6.14
N PHE A 188 -16.24 15.36 -6.43
CA PHE A 188 -15.11 15.34 -5.54
C PHE A 188 -14.75 16.76 -5.12
N LEU A 189 -15.07 17.10 -3.88
CA LEU A 189 -14.80 18.40 -3.26
C LEU A 189 -13.57 18.28 -2.36
N VAL A 190 -12.70 19.28 -2.40
CA VAL A 190 -11.51 19.35 -1.57
C VAL A 190 -11.50 20.70 -0.86
N TYR A 191 -11.73 20.71 0.45
CA TYR A 191 -11.38 21.86 1.29
C TYR A 191 -9.93 21.73 1.69
N ILE A 192 -9.16 22.78 1.54
CA ILE A 192 -7.75 22.81 1.91
C ILE A 192 -7.41 24.12 2.60
N ASP A 193 -6.86 24.01 3.80
CA ASP A 193 -6.20 25.09 4.52
C ASP A 193 -4.75 24.70 4.78
N ASP A 194 -3.85 25.27 4.00
CA ASP A 194 -2.39 25.04 4.05
C ASP A 194 -1.64 26.24 4.67
N GLY A 195 -2.35 27.05 5.45
CA GLY A 195 -1.83 28.27 6.07
C GLY A 195 -1.64 29.45 5.10
N LYS A 196 -2.12 29.35 3.85
CA LYS A 196 -2.01 30.41 2.85
C LYS A 196 -3.37 31.04 2.52
N SER A 197 -4.25 30.24 1.96
CA SER A 197 -5.58 30.68 1.53
C SER A 197 -6.54 29.51 1.60
N PRO A 198 -7.31 29.40 2.70
CA PRO A 198 -8.31 28.35 2.84
C PRO A 198 -9.31 28.43 1.69
N ARG A 199 -9.58 27.30 1.04
CA ARG A 199 -10.44 27.26 -0.15
C ARG A 199 -11.13 25.92 -0.30
N LEU A 200 -12.31 25.94 -0.91
CA LEU A 200 -13.05 24.77 -1.35
C LEU A 200 -12.94 24.65 -2.86
N LEU A 201 -12.50 23.51 -3.33
CA LEU A 201 -12.29 23.17 -4.73
C LEU A 201 -13.24 22.06 -5.14
N GLU A 202 -13.65 22.03 -6.41
CA GLU A 202 -14.23 20.86 -7.06
C GLU A 202 -13.23 20.34 -8.09
N LEU A 203 -12.91 19.05 -8.00
CA LEU A 203 -12.07 18.34 -8.95
C LEU A 203 -12.96 17.44 -9.82
N LYS A 204 -12.94 17.66 -11.13
CA LYS A 204 -13.76 16.93 -12.09
C LYS A 204 -12.92 16.36 -13.22
N ASN A 205 -13.12 15.08 -13.53
CA ASN A 205 -12.52 14.51 -14.74
C ASN A 205 -13.35 14.88 -15.97
N GLU A 206 -12.74 15.59 -16.90
CA GLU A 206 -13.30 15.91 -18.20
C GLU A 206 -12.47 15.26 -19.30
N LYS A 207 -12.88 14.01 -19.69
CA LYS A 207 -12.23 13.23 -20.76
C LYS A 207 -10.75 12.93 -20.51
N GLY A 208 -10.38 12.64 -19.27
CA GLY A 208 -9.01 12.32 -18.87
C GLY A 208 -8.18 13.51 -18.40
N ALA A 209 -8.69 14.74 -18.54
CA ALA A 209 -8.10 15.93 -17.94
C ALA A 209 -8.88 16.33 -16.68
N VAL A 210 -8.20 16.62 -15.60
CA VAL A 210 -8.85 17.09 -14.37
C VAL A 210 -8.97 18.60 -14.39
N VAL A 211 -10.21 19.07 -14.34
CA VAL A 211 -10.55 20.49 -14.19
C VAL A 211 -10.71 20.77 -12.70
N GLU A 212 -9.95 21.75 -12.21
CA GLU A 212 -10.09 22.31 -10.87
C GLU A 212 -10.93 23.58 -10.94
N THR A 213 -11.97 23.64 -10.13
CA THR A 213 -12.82 24.81 -10.00
C THR A 213 -12.82 25.30 -8.55
N VAL A 214 -12.50 26.57 -8.32
CA VAL A 214 -12.66 27.18 -7.00
C VAL A 214 -14.14 27.40 -6.73
N VAL A 215 -14.69 26.71 -5.74
CA VAL A 215 -16.09 26.83 -5.31
C VAL A 215 -16.24 28.01 -4.33
N GLU A 216 -15.29 28.14 -3.39
CA GLU A 216 -15.30 29.19 -2.37
C GLU A 216 -13.86 29.48 -1.93
N THR A 217 -13.60 30.72 -1.55
CA THR A 217 -12.33 31.13 -0.90
C THR A 217 -12.66 31.77 0.44
N TYR A 218 -11.93 31.40 1.47
CA TYR A 218 -12.15 31.89 2.82
C TYR A 218 -10.99 32.78 3.26
N GLY A 219 -11.25 33.68 4.20
CA GLY A 219 -10.18 34.39 4.94
C GLY A 219 -9.44 33.43 5.90
N SER A 220 -8.38 33.92 6.54
CA SER A 220 -7.71 33.20 7.62
C SER A 220 -8.74 32.78 8.68
N ARG A 221 -8.72 31.51 9.04
CA ARG A 221 -9.74 30.89 9.90
C ARG A 221 -9.19 29.70 10.67
N ASN A 222 -9.84 29.35 11.76
CA ASN A 222 -9.57 28.11 12.47
C ASN A 222 -10.18 26.94 11.71
N SER A 223 -9.40 26.22 10.90
CA SER A 223 -9.88 25.10 10.07
C SER A 223 -10.32 23.87 10.88
N VAL A 224 -10.11 23.87 12.20
CA VAL A 224 -10.62 22.83 13.11
C VAL A 224 -11.69 23.36 14.07
N GLY A 225 -12.22 24.58 13.82
CA GLY A 225 -13.36 25.14 14.52
C GLY A 225 -14.66 24.47 14.10
N VAL A 226 -15.58 24.26 15.06
CA VAL A 226 -16.89 23.64 14.78
C VAL A 226 -17.69 24.45 13.76
N SER A 227 -17.81 25.77 13.97
CA SER A 227 -18.58 26.66 13.09
C SER A 227 -17.98 26.72 11.68
N GLU A 228 -16.65 26.81 11.57
CA GLU A 228 -15.93 26.90 10.31
C GLU A 228 -16.02 25.61 9.51
N THR A 229 -15.95 24.48 10.18
CA THR A 229 -16.11 23.17 9.54
C THR A 229 -17.56 22.95 9.09
N GLN A 230 -18.54 23.32 9.93
CA GLN A 230 -19.97 23.27 9.59
C GLN A 230 -20.31 24.14 8.38
N GLU A 231 -19.68 25.33 8.25
CA GLU A 231 -19.86 26.19 7.09
C GLU A 231 -19.40 25.48 5.79
N VAL A 232 -18.23 24.84 5.79
CA VAL A 232 -17.75 24.08 4.63
C VAL A 232 -18.67 22.89 4.33
N PHE A 233 -19.09 22.15 5.36
CA PHE A 233 -20.02 21.02 5.20
C PHE A 233 -21.35 21.47 4.59
N ALA A 234 -21.90 22.59 5.04
CA ALA A 234 -23.13 23.16 4.49
C ALA A 234 -22.97 23.57 3.02
N LYS A 235 -21.83 24.16 2.63
CA LYS A 235 -21.53 24.52 1.23
C LYS A 235 -21.51 23.28 0.31
N VAL A 236 -21.16 22.12 0.83
CA VAL A 236 -21.14 20.86 0.07
C VAL A 236 -22.48 20.13 0.23
N PHE A 237 -22.85 19.75 1.43
CA PHE A 237 -23.93 18.79 1.67
C PHE A 237 -25.34 19.40 1.69
N SER A 238 -25.46 20.73 1.83
CA SER A 238 -26.76 21.42 1.66
C SER A 238 -26.94 22.03 0.27
N ASN A 239 -25.95 21.92 -0.61
CA ASN A 239 -26.01 22.45 -1.97
C ASN A 239 -26.67 21.45 -2.91
N SER A 240 -27.74 21.84 -3.60
CA SER A 240 -28.45 20.97 -4.52
C SER A 240 -27.59 20.42 -5.67
N LYS A 241 -26.51 21.10 -6.05
CA LYS A 241 -25.54 20.63 -7.05
C LYS A 241 -24.83 19.34 -6.61
N TYR A 242 -24.58 19.19 -5.31
CA TYR A 242 -23.78 18.11 -4.73
C TYR A 242 -24.62 17.10 -3.96
N GLN A 243 -25.96 17.18 -4.06
CA GLN A 243 -26.85 16.15 -3.55
C GLN A 243 -26.60 14.83 -4.30
N ALA A 244 -26.48 13.75 -3.56
CA ALA A 244 -26.10 12.46 -4.10
C ALA A 244 -26.84 11.31 -3.39
N ASP A 245 -26.78 10.12 -3.98
CA ASP A 245 -27.36 8.91 -3.39
C ASP A 245 -26.44 8.34 -2.30
N SER A 246 -25.15 8.69 -2.33
CA SER A 246 -24.17 8.26 -1.35
C SER A 246 -23.09 9.32 -1.09
N TYR A 247 -22.49 9.27 0.10
CA TYR A 247 -21.54 10.27 0.54
C TYR A 247 -20.30 9.63 1.18
N GLY A 248 -19.13 10.26 0.98
CA GLY A 248 -17.89 9.91 1.62
C GLY A 248 -17.19 11.14 2.21
N LEU A 249 -16.44 10.92 3.28
CA LEU A 249 -15.64 11.96 3.93
C LEU A 249 -14.21 11.48 4.11
N VAL A 250 -13.25 12.32 3.73
CA VAL A 250 -11.85 12.21 4.13
C VAL A 250 -11.57 13.35 5.10
N TYR A 251 -11.05 13.04 6.27
CA TYR A 251 -10.56 14.03 7.23
C TYR A 251 -9.06 13.88 7.38
N TRP A 252 -8.34 14.88 6.91
CA TRP A 252 -6.89 14.90 6.80
C TRP A 252 -6.29 15.96 7.74
N SER A 253 -5.49 15.54 8.69
CA SER A 253 -4.74 16.40 9.61
C SER A 253 -3.86 15.58 10.55
N HIS A 254 -3.29 16.23 11.58
CA HIS A 254 -2.83 15.50 12.76
C HIS A 254 -3.99 14.85 13.52
N GLY A 255 -3.72 13.73 14.18
CA GLY A 255 -4.65 13.05 15.08
C GLY A 255 -3.90 12.41 16.26
N ASP A 256 -4.60 12.26 17.39
CA ASP A 256 -4.05 11.66 18.61
C ASP A 256 -5.04 10.62 19.20
N GLY A 257 -5.98 10.19 18.36
CA GLY A 257 -6.99 9.20 18.69
C GLY A 257 -7.81 9.59 19.90
N TRP A 258 -7.98 8.63 20.81
CA TRP A 258 -8.74 8.85 22.04
C TRP A 258 -7.83 9.03 23.28
N LEU A 259 -6.53 8.87 23.16
CA LEU A 259 -5.59 9.07 24.27
C LEU A 259 -5.50 10.56 24.62
N PRO A 260 -5.66 10.92 25.91
CA PRO A 260 -5.63 12.31 26.32
C PRO A 260 -4.20 12.88 26.25
N TYR A 261 -4.03 14.00 25.57
CA TYR A 261 -2.77 14.75 25.61
C TYR A 261 -2.96 16.13 26.24
N PRO A 262 -2.07 16.58 27.10
CA PRO A 262 -1.35 15.78 28.11
C PRO A 262 -2.37 15.24 29.09
N LEU A 263 -2.30 13.99 29.52
CA LEU A 263 -3.17 13.22 30.45
C LEU A 263 -4.20 14.02 31.29
N ARG A 264 -4.90 14.96 30.70
CA ARG A 264 -6.01 15.71 31.30
C ARG A 264 -7.31 15.10 30.80
N ALA A 265 -8.17 14.75 31.74
CA ALA A 265 -9.50 14.25 31.39
C ALA A 265 -10.17 15.14 30.34
N GLY A 266 -10.43 14.56 29.13
CA GLY A 266 -11.25 15.21 28.11
C GLY A 266 -10.61 15.51 26.77
N THR A 267 -9.33 15.18 26.49
CA THR A 267 -8.68 15.52 25.22
C THR A 267 -8.50 14.31 24.30
N ARG A 268 -9.53 14.02 23.53
CA ARG A 268 -9.52 13.14 22.35
C ARG A 268 -9.63 14.06 21.16
N TRP A 269 -8.63 14.12 20.26
CA TRP A 269 -8.68 15.14 19.22
C TRP A 269 -8.28 14.59 17.84
N VAL A 270 -8.89 15.20 16.84
CA VAL A 270 -8.56 15.08 15.43
C VAL A 270 -8.51 16.48 14.82
N GLY A 271 -7.51 16.74 14.01
CA GLY A 271 -7.33 18.04 13.39
C GLY A 271 -6.58 19.05 14.28
N GLN A 272 -5.61 19.72 13.68
CA GLN A 272 -4.82 20.77 14.30
C GLN A 272 -4.69 21.97 13.38
N ASP A 273 -4.94 23.17 13.91
CA ASP A 273 -4.68 24.46 13.28
C ASP A 273 -3.74 25.27 14.17
N LYS A 274 -2.53 25.53 13.68
CA LYS A 274 -1.51 26.31 14.40
C LYS A 274 -1.49 27.78 14.06
N GLY A 275 -1.91 28.13 12.86
CA GLY A 275 -1.91 29.52 12.38
C GLY A 275 -2.87 30.41 13.16
N ASN A 276 -3.91 29.82 13.75
CA ASN A 276 -4.96 30.53 14.48
C ASN A 276 -5.00 30.19 15.98
N GLY A 277 -3.87 29.77 16.59
CA GLY A 277 -3.77 29.62 18.05
C GLY A 277 -3.54 28.21 18.55
N ASP A 278 -3.03 27.28 17.73
CA ASP A 278 -2.82 25.86 18.06
C ASP A 278 -4.11 25.16 18.54
N ASN A 279 -5.15 25.38 17.76
CA ASN A 279 -6.48 24.80 18.03
C ASN A 279 -6.51 23.32 17.64
N ARG A 280 -7.34 22.56 18.34
CA ARG A 280 -7.60 21.15 18.08
C ARG A 280 -9.07 20.87 18.23
N MET A 281 -9.60 19.94 17.43
CA MET A 281 -11.00 19.51 17.48
C MET A 281 -11.10 18.23 18.29
N ASN A 282 -11.97 18.19 19.29
CA ASN A 282 -12.28 16.97 20.02
C ASN A 282 -13.21 16.06 19.19
N ILE A 283 -13.18 14.74 19.44
CA ILE A 283 -14.08 13.81 18.75
C ILE A 283 -15.56 14.16 19.01
N SER A 284 -15.91 14.65 20.20
CA SER A 284 -17.26 15.09 20.49
C SER A 284 -17.70 16.32 19.68
N GLU A 285 -16.76 17.23 19.37
CA GLU A 285 -16.99 18.39 18.51
C GLU A 285 -17.14 17.95 17.05
N PHE A 286 -16.32 16.97 16.62
CA PHE A 286 -16.46 16.37 15.30
C PHE A 286 -17.83 15.69 15.13
N VAL A 287 -18.29 14.95 16.14
CA VAL A 287 -19.64 14.37 16.17
C VAL A 287 -20.72 15.45 16.06
N GLU A 288 -20.53 16.60 16.72
CA GLU A 288 -21.49 17.72 16.62
C GLU A 288 -21.60 18.26 15.19
N ILE A 289 -20.48 18.29 14.46
CA ILE A 289 -20.46 18.68 13.04
C ILE A 289 -21.24 17.65 12.20
N LEU A 290 -21.01 16.35 12.43
CA LEU A 290 -21.65 15.28 11.69
C LEU A 290 -23.17 15.23 11.83
N LYS A 291 -23.74 15.77 12.91
CA LYS A 291 -25.21 15.84 13.09
C LYS A 291 -25.93 16.65 12.00
N SER A 292 -25.23 17.59 11.36
CA SER A 292 -25.76 18.42 10.28
C SER A 292 -25.37 17.91 8.89
N ALA A 293 -24.61 16.83 8.80
CA ALA A 293 -24.18 16.19 7.56
C ALA A 293 -25.09 15.00 7.18
N PRO A 294 -25.06 14.53 5.94
CA PRO A 294 -25.68 13.27 5.57
C PRO A 294 -24.97 12.09 6.26
N HIS A 295 -25.61 10.94 6.25
CA HIS A 295 -24.95 9.69 6.61
C HIS A 295 -23.88 9.34 5.56
N PHE A 296 -22.69 8.91 5.99
CA PHE A 296 -21.58 8.58 5.12
C PHE A 296 -21.45 7.06 4.91
N ASP A 297 -21.20 6.63 3.70
CA ASP A 297 -20.80 5.24 3.42
C ASP A 297 -19.45 4.94 4.11
N PHE A 298 -18.58 5.94 4.16
CA PHE A 298 -17.31 5.84 4.88
C PHE A 298 -16.81 7.21 5.36
N ILE A 299 -16.07 7.18 6.46
CA ILE A 299 -15.19 8.28 6.90
C ILE A 299 -13.76 7.72 6.91
N LEU A 300 -12.89 8.27 6.07
CA LEU A 300 -11.45 8.01 6.06
C LEU A 300 -10.74 9.08 6.90
N PHE A 301 -10.05 8.67 7.94
CA PHE A 301 -9.11 9.50 8.66
C PHE A 301 -7.70 9.30 8.11
N ASP A 302 -7.19 10.27 7.40
CA ASP A 302 -5.77 10.36 7.09
C ASP A 302 -5.10 11.17 8.21
N ALA A 303 -5.02 10.53 9.35
CA ALA A 303 -4.54 11.06 10.62
C ALA A 303 -4.12 9.91 11.55
N CYS A 304 -3.12 10.16 12.40
CA CYS A 304 -2.59 9.16 13.32
C CYS A 304 -3.63 8.72 14.36
N PHE A 305 -3.60 7.43 14.75
CA PHE A 305 -4.36 6.85 15.87
C PHE A 305 -5.90 6.91 15.78
N MET A 306 -6.45 7.23 14.61
CA MET A 306 -7.90 7.44 14.47
C MET A 306 -8.73 6.15 14.37
N GLN A 307 -8.08 4.97 14.29
CA GLN A 307 -8.78 3.67 14.24
C GLN A 307 -8.93 3.04 15.65
N ALA A 308 -9.08 3.86 16.66
CA ALA A 308 -9.48 3.38 17.98
C ALA A 308 -10.97 3.02 17.99
N VAL A 309 -11.32 1.92 18.68
CA VAL A 309 -12.73 1.45 18.78
C VAL A 309 -13.62 2.50 19.43
N GLU A 310 -13.08 3.30 20.34
CA GLU A 310 -13.77 4.40 21.01
C GLU A 310 -14.14 5.52 20.03
N VAL A 311 -13.22 5.86 19.11
CA VAL A 311 -13.50 6.84 18.05
C VAL A 311 -14.60 6.31 17.14
N ALA A 312 -14.45 5.08 16.65
CA ALA A 312 -15.42 4.47 15.74
C ALA A 312 -16.80 4.32 16.41
N TYR A 313 -16.85 4.04 17.74
CA TYR A 313 -18.10 3.94 18.48
C TYR A 313 -18.85 5.27 18.56
N GLU A 314 -18.16 6.39 18.72
CA GLU A 314 -18.76 7.73 18.70
C GLU A 314 -19.32 8.09 17.32
N LEU A 315 -18.71 7.55 16.24
CA LEU A 315 -19.09 7.84 14.86
C LEU A 315 -20.13 6.88 14.26
N ARG A 316 -20.51 5.81 14.99
CA ARG A 316 -21.31 4.69 14.47
C ARG A 316 -22.67 5.08 13.88
N ASP A 317 -23.26 6.17 14.35
CA ASP A 317 -24.57 6.64 13.89
C ASP A 317 -24.49 7.54 12.63
N TYR A 318 -23.27 7.85 12.17
CA TYR A 318 -23.00 8.81 11.10
C TYR A 318 -22.31 8.21 9.89
N THR A 319 -21.75 7.00 10.01
CA THR A 319 -21.05 6.33 8.91
C THR A 319 -21.18 4.81 8.99
N ASP A 320 -21.20 4.14 7.84
CA ASP A 320 -21.16 2.67 7.76
C ASP A 320 -19.77 2.11 8.04
N TYR A 321 -18.73 2.83 7.64
CA TYR A 321 -17.33 2.43 7.83
C TYR A 321 -16.49 3.58 8.38
N CYS A 322 -15.70 3.26 9.39
CA CYS A 322 -14.61 4.08 9.87
C CYS A 322 -13.28 3.49 9.33
N ILE A 323 -12.51 4.27 8.58
CA ILE A 323 -11.26 3.85 7.96
C ILE A 323 -10.13 4.70 8.53
N GLY A 324 -9.05 4.06 8.94
CA GLY A 324 -7.89 4.77 9.51
C GLY A 324 -6.83 3.84 10.04
N SER A 325 -5.87 4.40 10.75
CA SER A 325 -4.76 3.67 11.38
C SER A 325 -4.90 3.62 12.89
N PRO A 326 -4.66 2.46 13.52
CA PRO A 326 -4.56 2.36 14.98
C PRO A 326 -3.22 2.88 15.52
N THR A 327 -2.28 3.24 14.64
CA THR A 327 -0.94 3.73 14.96
C THR A 327 -0.66 5.07 14.27
N GLU A 328 0.55 5.59 14.46
CA GLU A 328 1.04 6.68 13.62
C GLU A 328 1.05 6.29 12.15
N ILE A 329 0.80 7.26 11.28
CA ILE A 329 0.97 7.12 9.83
C ILE A 329 2.13 7.99 9.37
N PRO A 330 2.85 7.58 8.31
CA PRO A 330 3.91 8.40 7.72
C PRO A 330 3.41 9.75 7.23
N GLY A 331 4.26 10.78 7.28
CA GLY A 331 3.91 12.14 6.87
C GLY A 331 3.26 12.27 5.47
N PRO A 332 3.66 11.49 4.44
CA PRO A 332 2.99 11.50 3.14
C PRO A 332 1.53 11.02 3.16
N GLY A 333 1.06 10.34 4.21
CA GLY A 333 -0.33 9.90 4.29
C GLY A 333 -0.74 8.89 3.21
N ALA A 334 -1.97 8.99 2.74
CA ALA A 334 -2.53 8.14 1.69
C ALA A 334 -1.94 8.47 0.32
N SER A 335 -1.65 7.45 -0.51
CA SER A 335 -1.36 7.65 -1.94
C SER A 335 -2.66 7.95 -2.67
N TYR A 336 -3.05 9.22 -2.75
CA TYR A 336 -4.36 9.63 -3.26
C TYR A 336 -4.58 9.33 -4.74
N ASP A 337 -3.52 9.15 -5.51
CA ASP A 337 -3.63 8.70 -6.90
C ASP A 337 -4.18 7.26 -7.03
N ALA A 338 -4.06 6.44 -5.98
CA ALA A 338 -4.65 5.11 -5.86
C ALA A 338 -5.96 5.13 -5.02
N VAL A 339 -6.01 5.94 -3.96
CA VAL A 339 -7.14 5.96 -3.02
C VAL A 339 -8.36 6.67 -3.62
N VAL A 340 -8.20 7.74 -4.41
CA VAL A 340 -9.34 8.45 -5.01
C VAL A 340 -10.17 7.54 -5.94
N PRO A 341 -9.60 6.76 -6.87
CA PRO A 341 -10.39 5.80 -7.64
C PRO A 341 -11.14 4.78 -6.76
N ALA A 342 -10.51 4.33 -5.67
CA ALA A 342 -11.11 3.39 -4.72
C ALA A 342 -12.33 3.98 -4.00
N MET A 343 -12.33 5.28 -3.70
CA MET A 343 -13.45 5.98 -3.09
C MET A 343 -14.71 5.97 -3.96
N PHE A 344 -14.53 5.94 -5.28
CA PHE A 344 -15.61 5.90 -6.25
C PHE A 344 -15.92 4.49 -6.77
N SER A 345 -15.42 3.44 -6.10
CA SER A 345 -15.80 2.07 -6.40
C SER A 345 -17.29 1.85 -6.13
N ALA A 346 -17.97 1.17 -7.05
CA ALA A 346 -19.39 0.84 -6.93
C ALA A 346 -19.67 -0.14 -5.78
N GLU A 347 -18.72 -1.00 -5.48
CA GLU A 347 -18.85 -2.03 -4.44
C GLU A 347 -17.63 -2.01 -3.52
N ASN A 348 -17.87 -2.25 -2.24
CA ASN A 348 -16.83 -2.40 -1.22
C ASN A 348 -15.86 -1.21 -1.13
N ALA A 349 -16.31 0.02 -1.39
CA ALA A 349 -15.46 1.21 -1.44
C ALA A 349 -14.55 1.32 -0.20
N ALA A 350 -15.08 1.12 1.01
CA ALA A 350 -14.29 1.19 2.24
C ALA A 350 -13.13 0.19 2.30
N VAL A 351 -13.35 -1.05 1.86
CA VAL A 351 -12.31 -2.08 1.79
C VAL A 351 -11.28 -1.74 0.69
N ASN A 352 -11.75 -1.27 -0.46
CA ASN A 352 -10.87 -0.86 -1.56
C ASN A 352 -10.01 0.35 -1.18
N ILE A 353 -10.55 1.32 -0.42
CA ILE A 353 -9.81 2.46 0.13
C ILE A 353 -8.69 1.97 1.06
N ALA A 354 -9.01 1.12 2.04
CA ALA A 354 -8.01 0.60 2.97
C ALA A 354 -6.89 -0.17 2.25
N LYS A 355 -7.25 -0.95 1.22
CA LYS A 355 -6.31 -1.69 0.38
C LYS A 355 -5.43 -0.74 -0.44
N ALA A 356 -6.02 0.24 -1.13
CA ALA A 356 -5.30 1.22 -1.93
C ALA A 356 -4.37 2.11 -1.09
N TYR A 357 -4.72 2.36 0.17
CA TYR A 357 -3.85 3.04 1.13
C TYR A 357 -2.65 2.17 1.52
N TYR A 358 -2.89 0.88 1.81
CA TYR A 358 -1.88 -0.05 2.33
C TYR A 358 -0.88 -0.51 1.27
N GLU A 359 -1.33 -0.84 0.06
CA GLU A 359 -0.50 -1.49 -0.97
C GLU A 359 0.79 -0.74 -1.34
N PRO A 360 0.80 0.60 -1.52
CA PRO A 360 2.03 1.32 -1.81
C PRO A 360 3.07 1.25 -0.69
N TYR A 361 2.62 1.18 0.57
CA TYR A 361 3.51 0.99 1.72
C TYR A 361 4.04 -0.45 1.80
N ALA A 362 3.19 -1.44 1.55
CA ALA A 362 3.60 -2.85 1.51
C ALA A 362 4.66 -3.08 0.44
N ALA A 363 4.47 -2.55 -0.77
CA ALA A 363 5.44 -2.66 -1.85
C ALA A 363 6.81 -2.05 -1.47
N LYS A 364 6.82 -0.87 -0.85
CA LYS A 364 8.06 -0.25 -0.38
C LYS A 364 8.75 -1.04 0.73
N TYR A 365 7.96 -1.70 1.60
CA TYR A 365 8.47 -2.52 2.69
C TYR A 365 9.10 -3.81 2.15
N ASP A 366 8.46 -4.47 1.18
CA ASP A 366 8.95 -5.70 0.54
C ASP A 366 10.27 -5.49 -0.22
N GLU A 367 10.55 -4.26 -0.68
CA GLU A 367 11.82 -3.87 -1.29
C GLU A 367 12.98 -3.71 -0.28
N GLY A 368 12.75 -4.00 1.00
CA GLY A 368 13.78 -3.92 2.05
C GLY A 368 14.14 -2.51 2.50
N ASN A 369 13.41 -1.50 2.05
CA ASN A 369 13.66 -0.09 2.35
C ASN A 369 12.99 0.40 3.64
N GLY A 370 12.19 -0.45 4.31
CA GLY A 370 11.24 -0.03 5.32
C GLY A 370 11.82 0.43 6.65
N LEU A 371 12.96 -0.07 7.09
CA LEU A 371 13.46 0.16 8.44
C LEU A 371 14.72 1.04 8.52
N SER A 372 15.38 1.34 7.42
CA SER A 372 16.63 2.10 7.40
C SER A 372 16.45 3.59 7.10
N ASN A 373 15.22 4.05 6.94
CA ASN A 373 14.96 5.35 6.41
C ASN A 373 14.43 6.26 7.53
N SER A 374 15.22 7.28 7.83
CA SER A 374 14.93 8.32 8.82
C SER A 374 13.69 9.16 8.48
N ASN A 375 13.01 8.91 7.35
CA ASN A 375 11.93 9.72 6.79
C ASN A 375 10.53 9.12 6.97
N TRP A 376 10.31 8.27 7.98
CA TRP A 376 8.96 7.79 8.36
C TRP A 376 8.25 6.92 7.32
N THR A 377 8.97 6.21 6.47
CA THR A 377 8.40 5.32 5.45
C THR A 377 8.29 3.86 5.91
N ALA A 378 8.24 3.65 7.23
CA ALA A 378 8.30 2.31 7.83
C ALA A 378 7.03 1.45 7.64
N GLY A 379 6.05 1.94 6.92
CA GLY A 379 4.79 1.24 6.66
C GLY A 379 3.59 1.91 7.29
N ALA A 380 2.40 1.50 6.88
CA ALA A 380 1.13 1.95 7.42
C ALA A 380 0.26 0.75 7.78
N SER A 381 -0.41 0.83 8.92
CA SER A 381 -1.47 -0.12 9.31
C SER A 381 -2.80 0.57 9.07
N VAL A 382 -3.61 0.07 8.16
CA VAL A 382 -4.91 0.68 7.84
C VAL A 382 -5.98 -0.40 7.84
N CYS A 383 -7.11 -0.12 8.44
CA CYS A 383 -8.27 -1.00 8.39
C CYS A 383 -9.57 -0.24 8.15
N ALA A 384 -10.53 -0.93 7.53
CA ALA A 384 -11.91 -0.48 7.39
C ALA A 384 -12.78 -1.22 8.41
N LEU A 385 -13.31 -0.51 9.39
CA LEU A 385 -14.10 -1.05 10.48
C LEU A 385 -15.57 -0.75 10.23
N ARG A 386 -16.40 -1.77 10.25
CA ARG A 386 -17.85 -1.65 10.15
C ARG A 386 -18.44 -1.14 11.47
N THR A 387 -19.22 -0.10 11.39
CA THR A 387 -19.80 0.54 12.59
C THR A 387 -21.03 -0.18 13.13
N ASP A 388 -21.77 -0.90 12.28
CA ASP A 388 -22.99 -1.64 12.63
C ASP A 388 -22.80 -2.75 13.68
N LYS A 389 -21.55 -3.18 13.93
CA LYS A 389 -21.20 -4.19 14.93
C LYS A 389 -20.72 -3.62 16.27
N LEU A 390 -20.52 -2.32 16.35
CA LEU A 390 -19.91 -1.69 17.54
C LEU A 390 -20.83 -1.73 18.77
N VAL A 391 -22.14 -1.63 18.59
CA VAL A 391 -23.10 -1.75 19.69
C VAL A 391 -23.07 -3.16 20.30
N ASP A 392 -23.02 -4.20 19.45
CA ASP A 392 -22.86 -5.59 19.90
C ASP A 392 -21.54 -5.82 20.60
N LEU A 393 -20.44 -5.28 20.03
CA LEU A 393 -19.12 -5.33 20.65
C LEU A 393 -19.14 -4.71 22.05
N ALA A 394 -19.69 -3.49 22.19
CA ALA A 394 -19.80 -2.80 23.48
C ALA A 394 -20.62 -3.60 24.50
N ARG A 395 -21.72 -4.21 24.06
CA ARG A 395 -22.58 -5.07 24.90
C ARG A 395 -21.81 -6.31 25.39
N ILE A 396 -21.09 -7.00 24.49
CA ILE A 396 -20.29 -8.18 24.85
C ILE A 396 -19.15 -7.78 25.78
N THR A 397 -18.44 -6.72 25.48
CA THR A 397 -17.35 -6.20 26.31
C THR A 397 -17.83 -5.92 27.74
N LYS A 398 -18.99 -5.27 27.89
CA LYS A 398 -19.60 -5.03 29.21
C LYS A 398 -19.95 -6.31 29.97
N GLN A 399 -20.28 -7.40 29.27
CA GLN A 399 -20.57 -8.69 29.88
C GLN A 399 -19.31 -9.43 30.34
N VAL A 400 -18.22 -9.27 29.60
CA VAL A 400 -16.96 -10.01 29.84
C VAL A 400 -16.05 -9.27 30.83
N LEU A 401 -16.01 -7.94 30.76
CA LEU A 401 -15.25 -7.16 31.72
C LEU A 401 -15.93 -7.18 33.09
N PRO A 402 -15.21 -7.55 34.16
CA PRO A 402 -15.79 -7.55 35.53
C PRO A 402 -16.23 -6.13 35.88
N GLY A 403 -17.46 -6.00 36.38
CA GLY A 403 -18.07 -4.72 36.73
C GLY A 403 -17.44 -3.96 37.93
N SER A 404 -16.23 -4.39 38.33
CA SER A 404 -15.48 -3.87 39.46
C SER A 404 -14.16 -3.18 39.09
N VAL A 405 -13.91 -2.92 37.81
CA VAL A 405 -12.74 -2.12 37.45
C VAL A 405 -13.11 -0.65 37.66
N ASP A 406 -12.67 -0.11 38.79
CA ASP A 406 -12.80 1.32 39.09
C ASP A 406 -12.04 2.11 38.01
N ASN A 407 -12.68 3.14 37.45
CA ASN A 407 -12.07 4.07 36.50
C ASN A 407 -10.75 4.67 37.02
N ALA A 408 -10.58 4.81 38.33
CA ALA A 408 -9.33 5.26 38.94
C ALA A 408 -8.23 4.20 38.85
N GLN A 409 -8.56 2.91 38.97
CA GLN A 409 -7.59 1.81 38.81
C GLN A 409 -7.15 1.62 37.36
N LEU A 410 -8.07 1.71 36.39
CA LEU A 410 -7.71 1.70 34.96
C LEU A 410 -6.77 2.85 34.61
N ARG A 411 -7.04 4.05 35.11
CA ARG A 411 -6.19 5.23 34.87
C ARG A 411 -4.81 5.16 35.56
N SER A 412 -4.63 4.33 36.56
CA SER A 412 -3.33 4.10 37.21
C SER A 412 -2.50 3.02 36.55
N LEU A 413 -3.10 2.25 35.61
CA LEU A 413 -2.43 1.18 34.85
C LEU A 413 -2.02 1.62 33.43
N ILE A 414 -2.49 2.77 32.99
CA ILE A 414 -2.14 3.44 31.73
C ILE A 414 -1.24 4.64 32.04
#